data_6e04b2df3d7ee5b4dd305c4945a28de9
#
_entry.id   6e04b2df3d7ee5b4dd305c4945a28de9
#
_cell.length_a   1.000
_cell.length_b   1.000
_cell.length_c   1.000
_cell.angle_alpha   90.00
_cell.angle_beta   90.00
_cell.angle_gamma   90.00
#
_symmetry.space_group_name_H-M   'P 1'
#
loop_
_entity.id
_entity.type
_entity.pdbx_description
1 polymer ?
#
loop_
_entity_poly.entity_id
_entity_poly.type
_entity_poly.pdbx_seq_one_letter_code
_entity_poly.pdbx_strand_id
1 'polypeptide(L)'
;MMRRVNILCSFALLFASHTSLAVTYPLPPEGSRLVGQSLTVTVPDHNTQPLETFAAQYGQGLSNMLEANPGADVFLPKSGSQLTIPQQLILPATVRKGIVVNVAEMRLYYYPPDSNTVEVFPIGIGQAGRETPRNWVTTVERKQEAPTWTPTPNTRREYAKRGESLPAFVPAGPDNPMGLYAIYIGRLYAIHGTNANFGIGLRVSQGCIRLRN
;
A
#
# COMPACT_ATOMS: atom_id res chain seq x y z
N MET A 1 -29.80 48.11 30.53
CA MET A 1 -28.70 47.21 30.94
C MET A 1 -28.78 45.97 30.08
N MET A 2 -28.08 46.00 28.89
CA MET A 2 -28.11 44.89 27.89
C MET A 2 -26.91 43.98 28.10
N ARG A 3 -27.14 42.71 28.45
CA ARG A 3 -26.12 41.66 28.53
C ARG A 3 -25.81 41.16 27.11
N ARG A 4 -24.58 41.37 26.67
CA ARG A 4 -24.04 40.72 25.46
C ARG A 4 -23.70 39.29 25.79
N VAL A 5 -24.34 38.35 25.09
CA VAL A 5 -23.96 36.93 25.10
C VAL A 5 -22.88 36.71 24.01
N ASN A 6 -21.69 36.42 24.44
CA ASN A 6 -20.61 35.98 23.53
C ASN A 6 -20.76 34.49 23.24
N ILE A 7 -21.15 34.15 22.03
CA ILE A 7 -21.12 32.76 21.53
C ILE A 7 -19.71 32.46 21.05
N LEU A 8 -18.95 31.69 21.81
CA LEU A 8 -17.71 31.09 21.36
C LEU A 8 -18.05 29.91 20.43
N CYS A 9 -17.87 30.07 19.12
CA CYS A 9 -17.84 28.96 18.19
C CYS A 9 -16.49 28.24 18.31
N SER A 10 -16.48 27.12 19.03
CA SER A 10 -15.34 26.20 19.04
C SER A 10 -15.31 25.45 17.71
N PHE A 11 -14.38 25.81 16.83
CA PHE A 11 -14.07 25.01 15.63
C PHE A 11 -13.27 23.78 16.09
N ALA A 12 -13.93 22.64 16.19
CA ALA A 12 -13.26 21.35 16.34
C ALA A 12 -12.58 21.01 15.00
N LEU A 13 -11.25 21.11 14.94
CA LEU A 13 -10.46 20.53 13.87
C LEU A 13 -10.55 19.01 13.97
N LEU A 14 -11.39 18.40 13.15
CA LEU A 14 -11.39 16.98 12.89
C LEU A 14 -10.09 16.66 12.13
N PHE A 15 -9.09 16.16 12.84
CA PHE A 15 -7.98 15.46 12.22
C PHE A 15 -8.54 14.16 11.62
N ALA A 16 -8.85 14.19 10.33
CA ALA A 16 -9.10 12.96 9.59
C ALA A 16 -7.81 12.15 9.57
N SER A 17 -7.77 11.09 10.36
CA SER A 17 -6.74 10.07 10.27
C SER A 17 -6.83 9.48 8.85
N HIS A 18 -5.89 9.80 7.99
CA HIS A 18 -5.80 9.24 6.64
C HIS A 18 -5.29 7.80 6.78
N THR A 19 -6.18 6.89 7.09
CA THR A 19 -5.92 5.47 6.87
C THR A 19 -5.73 5.29 5.36
N SER A 20 -4.66 4.63 4.95
CA SER A 20 -4.41 4.26 3.56
C SER A 20 -5.50 3.29 3.11
N LEU A 21 -6.62 3.84 2.70
CA LEU A 21 -7.76 3.07 2.25
C LEU A 21 -7.47 2.50 0.85
N ALA A 22 -7.87 1.25 0.65
CA ALA A 22 -7.99 0.68 -0.68
C ALA A 22 -8.83 1.62 -1.57
N VAL A 23 -8.53 1.64 -2.86
CA VAL A 23 -9.47 2.22 -3.80
C VAL A 23 -10.52 1.17 -4.12
N THR A 24 -11.77 1.45 -3.78
CA THR A 24 -12.90 0.56 -4.02
C THR A 24 -13.57 0.90 -5.34
N TYR A 25 -13.76 -0.11 -6.18
CA TYR A 25 -14.43 0.02 -7.47
C TYR A 25 -15.66 -0.87 -7.52
N PRO A 26 -16.79 -0.40 -8.10
CA PRO A 26 -17.86 -1.30 -8.49
C PRO A 26 -17.35 -2.25 -9.57
N LEU A 27 -17.77 -3.51 -9.52
CA LEU A 27 -17.43 -4.46 -10.59
C LEU A 27 -18.10 -4.02 -11.89
N PRO A 28 -17.38 -4.02 -13.01
CA PRO A 28 -17.93 -3.65 -14.29
C PRO A 28 -18.90 -4.74 -14.80
N PRO A 29 -19.79 -4.42 -15.76
CA PRO A 29 -20.64 -5.40 -16.41
C PRO A 29 -19.88 -6.62 -16.93
N GLU A 30 -20.58 -7.73 -17.12
CA GLU A 30 -20.01 -8.95 -17.67
C GLU A 30 -19.31 -8.67 -19.01
N GLY A 31 -18.16 -9.27 -19.22
CA GLY A 31 -17.32 -9.04 -20.40
C GLY A 31 -16.39 -7.82 -20.30
N SER A 32 -16.64 -6.89 -19.38
CA SER A 32 -15.76 -5.75 -19.15
C SER A 32 -14.80 -5.99 -17.98
N ARG A 33 -13.62 -5.36 -18.06
CA ARG A 33 -12.62 -5.34 -16.98
C ARG A 33 -12.14 -3.93 -16.65
N LEU A 34 -12.59 -2.93 -17.39
CA LEU A 34 -12.19 -1.54 -17.16
C LEU A 34 -12.96 -0.96 -15.98
N VAL A 35 -12.22 -0.39 -15.01
CA VAL A 35 -12.78 0.26 -13.84
C VAL A 35 -12.06 1.58 -13.54
N GLY A 36 -12.76 2.48 -12.86
CA GLY A 36 -12.23 3.75 -12.40
C GLY A 36 -11.95 4.78 -13.50
N GLN A 37 -11.40 5.89 -13.09
CA GLN A 37 -10.98 7.00 -13.94
C GLN A 37 -9.72 7.61 -13.36
N SER A 38 -8.77 8.02 -14.22
CA SER A 38 -7.60 8.77 -13.79
C SER A 38 -8.02 10.17 -13.33
N LEU A 39 -7.39 10.66 -12.27
CA LEU A 39 -7.61 12.00 -11.74
C LEU A 39 -6.39 12.86 -12.05
N THR A 40 -6.59 14.16 -12.07
CA THR A 40 -5.49 15.14 -12.10
C THR A 40 -5.55 16.00 -10.85
N VAL A 41 -4.42 16.12 -10.16
CA VAL A 41 -4.31 16.94 -8.95
C VAL A 41 -3.16 17.93 -9.11
N THR A 42 -3.31 19.12 -8.52
CA THR A 42 -2.25 20.12 -8.50
C THR A 42 -1.40 19.95 -7.25
N VAL A 43 -0.08 19.91 -7.42
CA VAL A 43 0.85 19.93 -6.29
C VAL A 43 0.70 21.28 -5.56
N PRO A 44 0.45 21.28 -4.24
CA PRO A 44 0.24 22.51 -3.49
C PRO A 44 1.43 23.48 -3.59
N ASP A 45 1.14 24.76 -3.45
CA ASP A 45 2.19 25.77 -3.28
C ASP A 45 3.03 25.47 -2.03
N HIS A 46 4.32 25.74 -2.12
CA HIS A 46 5.29 25.42 -1.05
C HIS A 46 5.32 23.94 -0.64
N ASN A 47 5.12 23.04 -1.61
CA ASN A 47 5.18 21.62 -1.36
C ASN A 47 6.50 21.20 -0.70
N THR A 48 6.40 20.42 0.36
CA THR A 48 7.52 19.78 1.08
C THR A 48 7.42 18.26 1.09
N GLN A 49 6.41 17.71 0.40
CA GLN A 49 6.09 16.30 0.43
C GLN A 49 6.62 15.55 -0.80
N PRO A 50 7.17 14.34 -0.61
CA PRO A 50 7.59 13.48 -1.71
C PRO A 50 6.39 12.91 -2.48
N LEU A 51 6.65 12.39 -3.68
CA LEU A 51 5.64 11.76 -4.54
C LEU A 51 4.94 10.57 -3.84
N GLU A 52 5.63 9.90 -2.93
CA GLU A 52 5.07 8.80 -2.12
C GLU A 52 3.90 9.27 -1.26
N THR A 53 3.95 10.47 -0.70
CA THR A 53 2.84 11.03 0.09
C THR A 53 1.58 11.19 -0.76
N PHE A 54 1.72 11.68 -2.00
CA PHE A 54 0.59 11.74 -2.96
C PHE A 54 0.12 10.33 -3.34
N ALA A 55 1.05 9.40 -3.57
CA ALA A 55 0.70 8.01 -3.83
C ALA A 55 -0.13 7.43 -2.68
N ALA A 56 0.29 7.62 -1.43
CA ALA A 56 -0.42 7.14 -0.24
C ALA A 56 -1.81 7.75 -0.13
N GLN A 57 -1.92 9.06 -0.32
CA GLN A 57 -3.19 9.81 -0.22
C GLN A 57 -4.27 9.27 -1.19
N TYR A 58 -3.86 8.83 -2.37
CA TYR A 58 -4.76 8.35 -3.41
C TYR A 58 -4.76 6.82 -3.59
N GLY A 59 -4.23 6.08 -2.63
CA GLY A 59 -4.21 4.61 -2.68
C GLY A 59 -3.39 4.05 -3.84
N GLN A 60 -2.30 4.73 -4.23
CA GLN A 60 -1.42 4.31 -5.32
C GLN A 60 -0.07 3.80 -4.82
N GLY A 61 0.60 2.98 -5.63
CA GLY A 61 1.99 2.62 -5.46
C GLY A 61 2.94 3.64 -6.10
N LEU A 62 4.15 3.75 -5.58
CA LEU A 62 5.12 4.72 -6.09
C LEU A 62 5.45 4.48 -7.57
N SER A 63 5.64 3.22 -8.01
CA SER A 63 5.90 2.90 -9.43
C SER A 63 4.75 3.34 -10.34
N ASN A 64 3.50 3.11 -9.93
CA ASN A 64 2.33 3.52 -10.72
C ASN A 64 2.25 5.05 -10.86
N MET A 65 2.61 5.78 -9.80
CA MET A 65 2.70 7.24 -9.86
C MET A 65 3.81 7.72 -10.79
N LEU A 66 4.97 7.07 -10.76
CA LEU A 66 6.10 7.42 -11.64
C LEU A 66 5.79 7.15 -13.12
N GLU A 67 5.15 6.02 -13.42
CA GLU A 67 4.72 5.67 -14.78
C GLU A 67 3.70 6.66 -15.34
N ALA A 68 2.77 7.12 -14.49
CA ALA A 68 1.75 8.09 -14.87
C ALA A 68 2.26 9.54 -14.95
N ASN A 69 3.41 9.83 -14.35
CA ASN A 69 4.00 11.17 -14.25
C ASN A 69 5.48 11.16 -14.65
N PRO A 70 5.81 10.89 -15.92
CA PRO A 70 7.19 10.87 -16.37
C PRO A 70 7.86 12.23 -16.13
N GLY A 71 9.04 12.18 -15.50
CA GLY A 71 9.82 13.39 -15.17
C GLY A 71 9.42 14.09 -13.86
N ALA A 72 8.42 13.60 -13.14
CA ALA A 72 8.12 14.13 -11.80
C ALA A 72 9.27 13.82 -10.82
N ASP A 73 9.66 14.81 -10.01
CA ASP A 73 10.64 14.57 -8.95
C ASP A 73 10.03 13.69 -7.87
N VAL A 74 10.73 12.59 -7.56
CA VAL A 74 10.28 11.58 -6.57
C VAL A 74 10.28 12.15 -5.14
N PHE A 75 11.26 12.99 -4.84
CA PHE A 75 11.47 13.52 -3.49
C PHE A 75 10.76 14.84 -3.25
N LEU A 76 10.61 15.65 -4.30
CA LEU A 76 9.98 16.96 -4.18
C LEU A 76 9.26 17.36 -5.48
N PRO A 77 8.05 16.83 -5.74
CA PRO A 77 7.24 17.27 -6.87
C PRO A 77 7.08 18.79 -6.88
N LYS A 78 7.26 19.40 -8.04
CA LYS A 78 7.26 20.86 -8.20
C LYS A 78 5.91 21.47 -7.84
N SER A 79 5.90 22.44 -6.93
CA SER A 79 4.71 23.22 -6.59
C SER A 79 4.02 23.80 -7.85
N GLY A 80 2.70 23.73 -7.89
CA GLY A 80 1.87 24.16 -9.02
C GLY A 80 1.87 23.19 -10.22
N SER A 81 2.69 22.13 -10.24
CA SER A 81 2.63 21.14 -11.31
C SER A 81 1.41 20.22 -11.18
N GLN A 82 1.02 19.59 -12.30
CA GLN A 82 -0.08 18.63 -12.33
C GLN A 82 0.46 17.21 -12.15
N LEU A 83 -0.19 16.43 -11.32
CA LEU A 83 0.06 15.00 -11.17
C LEU A 83 -1.16 14.22 -11.65
N THR A 84 -0.92 13.24 -12.51
CA THR A 84 -1.92 12.24 -12.89
C THR A 84 -1.96 11.15 -11.82
N ILE A 85 -3.14 10.89 -11.25
CA ILE A 85 -3.40 9.79 -10.33
C ILE A 85 -4.00 8.63 -11.13
N PRO A 86 -3.28 7.51 -11.32
CA PRO A 86 -3.69 6.43 -12.23
C PRO A 86 -4.71 5.49 -11.57
N GLN A 87 -5.94 5.98 -11.37
CA GLN A 87 -7.05 5.20 -10.80
C GLN A 87 -7.91 4.51 -11.85
N GLN A 88 -7.64 4.67 -13.15
CA GLN A 88 -8.24 3.84 -14.19
C GLN A 88 -7.39 2.59 -14.40
N LEU A 89 -7.99 1.41 -14.32
CA LEU A 89 -7.26 0.14 -14.45
C LEU A 89 -8.12 -0.95 -15.09
N ILE A 90 -7.43 -1.99 -15.58
CA ILE A 90 -8.05 -3.18 -16.14
C ILE A 90 -7.93 -4.31 -15.11
N LEU A 91 -9.05 -4.81 -14.62
CA LEU A 91 -9.05 -5.92 -13.68
C LEU A 91 -8.37 -7.17 -14.26
N PRO A 92 -7.65 -7.96 -13.44
CA PRO A 92 -7.05 -9.22 -13.87
C PRO A 92 -8.10 -10.16 -14.50
N ALA A 93 -7.67 -10.92 -15.53
CA ALA A 93 -8.51 -11.95 -16.16
C ALA A 93 -8.50 -13.23 -15.32
N THR A 94 -9.01 -13.14 -14.10
CA THR A 94 -9.04 -14.23 -13.10
C THR A 94 -10.45 -14.37 -12.55
N VAL A 95 -10.68 -15.42 -11.76
CA VAL A 95 -11.90 -15.55 -10.95
C VAL A 95 -11.96 -14.37 -9.97
N ARG A 96 -13.08 -13.66 -9.96
CA ARG A 96 -13.33 -12.51 -9.08
C ARG A 96 -13.75 -12.96 -7.68
N LYS A 97 -12.84 -13.58 -6.95
CA LYS A 97 -13.12 -14.15 -5.62
C LYS A 97 -11.86 -14.13 -4.74
N GLY A 98 -12.00 -13.71 -3.48
CA GLY A 98 -10.92 -13.68 -2.52
C GLY A 98 -9.83 -12.69 -2.90
N ILE A 99 -8.58 -13.07 -2.77
CA ILE A 99 -7.42 -12.20 -3.01
C ILE A 99 -6.70 -12.63 -4.29
N VAL A 100 -6.47 -11.67 -5.19
CA VAL A 100 -5.65 -11.82 -6.39
C VAL A 100 -4.46 -10.86 -6.30
N VAL A 101 -3.24 -11.37 -6.43
CA VAL A 101 -2.03 -10.55 -6.42
C VAL A 101 -1.47 -10.48 -7.84
N ASN A 102 -1.45 -9.30 -8.42
CA ASN A 102 -0.78 -9.02 -9.68
C ASN A 102 0.62 -8.42 -9.40
N VAL A 103 1.62 -9.28 -9.45
CA VAL A 103 3.01 -8.90 -9.16
C VAL A 103 3.56 -7.91 -10.19
N ALA A 104 3.14 -8.01 -11.46
CA ALA A 104 3.61 -7.13 -12.53
C ALA A 104 3.10 -5.69 -12.35
N GLU A 105 1.86 -5.53 -11.91
CA GLU A 105 1.25 -4.23 -11.66
C GLU A 105 1.52 -3.70 -10.24
N MET A 106 2.10 -4.53 -9.37
CA MET A 106 2.27 -4.25 -7.93
C MET A 106 0.95 -3.85 -7.27
N ARG A 107 -0.11 -4.65 -7.55
CA ARG A 107 -1.45 -4.48 -7.00
C ARG A 107 -1.99 -5.77 -6.42
N LEU A 108 -2.72 -5.64 -5.32
CA LEU A 108 -3.54 -6.68 -4.73
C LEU A 108 -5.00 -6.29 -4.92
N TYR A 109 -5.80 -7.22 -5.40
CA TYR A 109 -7.23 -7.10 -5.63
C TYR A 109 -7.94 -8.00 -4.61
N TYR A 110 -8.79 -7.42 -3.80
CA TYR A 110 -9.66 -8.17 -2.90
C TYR A 110 -11.10 -8.07 -3.36
N TYR A 111 -11.70 -9.22 -3.56
CA TYR A 111 -13.12 -9.37 -3.93
C TYR A 111 -13.88 -9.83 -2.68
N PRO A 112 -14.53 -8.91 -1.93
CA PRO A 112 -15.26 -9.28 -0.73
C PRO A 112 -16.41 -10.26 -1.08
N PRO A 113 -16.69 -11.24 -0.22
CA PRO A 113 -17.85 -12.10 -0.40
C PRO A 113 -19.13 -11.27 -0.37
N ASP A 114 -20.11 -11.68 -1.16
CA ASP A 114 -21.45 -11.06 -1.24
C ASP A 114 -21.47 -9.56 -1.58
N SER A 115 -20.39 -9.09 -2.24
CA SER A 115 -20.23 -7.69 -2.67
C SER A 115 -20.07 -7.60 -4.19
N ASN A 116 -20.60 -6.53 -4.78
CA ASN A 116 -20.38 -6.20 -6.20
C ASN A 116 -19.24 -5.17 -6.36
N THR A 117 -18.18 -5.32 -5.55
CA THR A 117 -17.03 -4.42 -5.57
C THR A 117 -15.72 -5.19 -5.60
N VAL A 118 -14.66 -4.49 -5.94
CA VAL A 118 -13.28 -4.90 -5.75
C VAL A 118 -12.52 -3.79 -5.02
N GLU A 119 -11.76 -4.18 -4.02
CA GLU A 119 -10.84 -3.30 -3.30
C GLU A 119 -9.44 -3.51 -3.85
N VAL A 120 -8.78 -2.41 -4.25
CA VAL A 120 -7.46 -2.46 -4.88
C VAL A 120 -6.44 -1.77 -3.99
N PHE A 121 -5.41 -2.51 -3.65
CA PHE A 121 -4.30 -2.06 -2.80
C PHE A 121 -3.00 -2.02 -3.60
N PRO A 122 -2.22 -0.95 -3.54
CA PRO A 122 -0.84 -0.98 -3.99
C PRO A 122 0.00 -1.84 -3.04
N ILE A 123 0.94 -2.59 -3.57
CA ILE A 123 1.78 -3.50 -2.79
C ILE A 123 3.27 -3.28 -3.04
N GLY A 124 4.08 -3.56 -2.02
CA GLY A 124 5.50 -3.82 -2.18
C GLY A 124 5.74 -5.33 -2.34
N ILE A 125 6.68 -5.71 -3.19
CA ILE A 125 6.97 -7.11 -3.52
C ILE A 125 8.44 -7.47 -3.32
N GLY A 126 8.76 -8.74 -3.51
CA GLY A 126 10.14 -9.24 -3.41
C GLY A 126 11.12 -8.55 -4.33
N GLN A 127 12.30 -8.22 -3.79
CA GLN A 127 13.43 -7.71 -4.57
C GLN A 127 13.98 -8.77 -5.54
N ALA A 128 14.87 -8.36 -6.46
CA ALA A 128 15.55 -9.29 -7.35
C ALA A 128 16.33 -10.36 -6.54
N GLY A 129 16.17 -11.61 -6.94
CA GLY A 129 16.73 -12.77 -6.22
C GLY A 129 15.93 -13.19 -4.95
N ARG A 130 14.83 -12.51 -4.67
CA ARG A 130 13.88 -12.82 -3.57
C ARG A 130 12.44 -12.61 -4.04
N GLU A 131 12.11 -13.12 -5.20
CA GLU A 131 10.85 -12.85 -5.87
C GLU A 131 9.64 -13.32 -5.06
N THR A 132 8.59 -12.51 -5.08
CA THR A 132 7.27 -12.97 -4.69
C THR A 132 6.81 -14.06 -5.67
N PRO A 133 6.29 -15.20 -5.19
CA PRO A 133 5.90 -16.33 -6.05
C PRO A 133 4.91 -15.91 -7.13
N ARG A 134 5.10 -16.47 -8.33
CA ARG A 134 4.22 -16.30 -9.50
C ARG A 134 3.43 -17.59 -9.74
N ASN A 135 2.27 -17.47 -10.37
CA ASN A 135 1.42 -18.60 -10.74
C ASN A 135 1.16 -19.57 -9.57
N TRP A 136 0.92 -19.00 -8.40
CA TRP A 136 0.72 -19.75 -7.19
C TRP A 136 -0.68 -19.53 -6.64
N VAL A 137 -1.41 -20.61 -6.44
CA VAL A 137 -2.71 -20.65 -5.78
C VAL A 137 -2.50 -21.18 -4.37
N THR A 138 -3.05 -20.49 -3.39
CA THR A 138 -2.92 -20.83 -1.98
C THR A 138 -4.16 -20.41 -1.20
N THR A 139 -4.15 -20.64 0.11
CA THR A 139 -5.21 -20.24 1.02
C THR A 139 -4.63 -19.40 2.17
N VAL A 140 -5.47 -18.62 2.82
CA VAL A 140 -5.11 -17.97 4.07
C VAL A 140 -5.06 -19.04 5.17
N GLU A 141 -3.86 -19.27 5.71
CA GLU A 141 -3.65 -20.24 6.79
C GLU A 141 -3.93 -19.63 8.17
N ARG A 142 -3.55 -18.36 8.35
CA ARG A 142 -3.65 -17.67 9.62
C ARG A 142 -3.65 -16.16 9.43
N LYS A 143 -4.39 -15.45 10.27
CA LYS A 143 -4.36 -14.00 10.42
C LYS A 143 -3.79 -13.66 11.78
N GLN A 144 -3.03 -12.58 11.87
CA GLN A 144 -2.44 -12.14 13.14
C GLN A 144 -2.43 -10.61 13.22
N GLU A 145 -2.96 -10.09 14.28
CA GLU A 145 -2.78 -8.71 14.72
C GLU A 145 -1.49 -8.63 15.54
N ALA A 146 -0.83 -7.48 15.46
CA ALA A 146 0.41 -7.21 16.18
C ALA A 146 1.45 -8.35 16.05
N PRO A 147 1.85 -8.72 14.82
CA PRO A 147 2.75 -9.85 14.60
C PRO A 147 4.14 -9.56 15.15
N THR A 148 4.81 -10.58 15.62
CA THR A 148 6.26 -10.54 15.90
C THR A 148 7.02 -10.88 14.62
N TRP A 149 8.05 -10.12 14.29
CA TRP A 149 8.93 -10.45 13.18
C TRP A 149 10.12 -11.29 13.64
N THR A 150 10.27 -12.47 13.05
CA THR A 150 11.44 -13.32 13.26
C THR A 150 12.22 -13.41 11.95
N PRO A 151 13.43 -12.82 11.87
CA PRO A 151 14.26 -12.91 10.67
C PRO A 151 14.58 -14.36 10.31
N THR A 152 14.36 -14.73 9.05
CA THR A 152 14.72 -16.07 8.56
C THR A 152 16.25 -16.24 8.54
N PRO A 153 16.77 -17.50 8.52
CA PRO A 153 18.21 -17.74 8.35
C PRO A 153 18.79 -17.05 7.10
N ASN A 154 18.03 -17.00 6.02
CA ASN A 154 18.44 -16.28 4.80
C ASN A 154 18.55 -14.78 5.04
N THR A 155 17.55 -14.18 5.67
CA THR A 155 17.57 -12.75 6.01
C THR A 155 18.79 -12.42 6.86
N ARG A 156 19.07 -13.23 7.89
CA ARG A 156 20.24 -13.04 8.76
C ARG A 156 21.55 -13.10 7.96
N ARG A 157 21.69 -14.05 7.04
CA ARG A 157 22.90 -14.15 6.21
C ARG A 157 23.09 -12.95 5.31
N GLU A 158 22.02 -12.40 4.74
CA GLU A 158 22.12 -11.20 3.90
C GLU A 158 22.54 -9.96 4.70
N TYR A 159 22.01 -9.81 5.90
CA TYR A 159 22.43 -8.71 6.80
C TYR A 159 23.88 -8.89 7.27
N ALA A 160 24.28 -10.10 7.61
CA ALA A 160 25.67 -10.39 8.00
C ALA A 160 26.70 -10.07 6.89
N LYS A 161 26.35 -10.28 5.61
CA LYS A 161 27.21 -9.88 4.46
C LYS A 161 27.47 -8.37 4.41
N ARG A 162 26.60 -7.56 5.01
CA ARG A 162 26.73 -6.11 5.09
C ARG A 162 27.35 -5.63 6.41
N GLY A 163 27.80 -6.58 7.25
CA GLY A 163 28.30 -6.27 8.59
C GLY A 163 27.22 -5.95 9.62
N GLU A 164 25.93 -6.22 9.29
CA GLU A 164 24.80 -5.93 10.16
C GLU A 164 24.34 -7.19 10.91
N SER A 165 23.97 -7.04 12.20
CA SER A 165 23.40 -8.11 13.02
C SER A 165 21.94 -7.83 13.30
N LEU A 166 21.10 -8.84 13.11
CA LEU A 166 19.67 -8.76 13.40
C LEU A 166 19.36 -9.38 14.77
N PRO A 167 18.41 -8.80 15.54
CA PRO A 167 17.94 -9.38 16.80
C PRO A 167 17.30 -10.75 16.55
N ALA A 168 17.12 -11.54 17.62
CA ALA A 168 16.45 -12.83 17.53
C ALA A 168 15.03 -12.68 16.96
N PHE A 169 14.33 -11.65 17.39
CA PHE A 169 13.01 -11.23 16.91
C PHE A 169 12.80 -9.74 17.16
N VAL A 170 11.83 -9.13 16.46
CA VAL A 170 11.34 -7.78 16.74
C VAL A 170 9.88 -7.93 17.17
N PRO A 171 9.53 -7.49 18.39
CA PRO A 171 8.16 -7.54 18.89
C PRO A 171 7.25 -6.61 18.08
N ALA A 172 5.95 -6.70 18.27
CA ALA A 172 4.99 -5.74 17.75
C ALA A 172 5.34 -4.32 18.19
N GLY A 173 5.20 -3.37 17.30
CA GLY A 173 5.51 -1.96 17.57
C GLY A 173 5.93 -1.20 16.31
N PRO A 174 6.26 0.10 16.46
CA PRO A 174 6.56 0.98 15.33
C PRO A 174 7.81 0.54 14.53
N ASP A 175 8.75 -0.14 15.16
CA ASP A 175 9.99 -0.62 14.52
C ASP A 175 9.82 -1.99 13.85
N ASN A 176 8.63 -2.61 13.95
CA ASN A 176 8.38 -3.93 13.38
C ASN A 176 8.14 -3.84 11.87
N PRO A 177 8.99 -4.49 11.04
CA PRO A 177 8.85 -4.44 9.59
C PRO A 177 7.59 -5.16 9.06
N MET A 178 6.87 -5.92 9.90
CA MET A 178 5.61 -6.56 9.52
C MET A 178 4.38 -5.66 9.74
N GLY A 179 4.56 -4.46 10.29
CA GLY A 179 3.46 -3.54 10.55
C GLY A 179 2.45 -4.08 11.57
N LEU A 180 1.19 -3.66 11.43
CA LEU A 180 0.13 -3.93 12.40
C LEU A 180 -0.54 -5.30 12.22
N TYR A 181 -0.61 -5.82 10.99
CA TYR A 181 -1.34 -7.04 10.64
C TYR A 181 -0.56 -7.91 9.67
N ALA A 182 -0.74 -9.23 9.79
CA ALA A 182 -0.19 -10.21 8.86
C ALA A 182 -1.22 -11.28 8.51
N ILE A 183 -1.26 -11.66 7.24
CA ILE A 183 -2.04 -12.77 6.68
C ILE A 183 -1.04 -13.77 6.13
N TYR A 184 -0.91 -14.92 6.77
CA TYR A 184 0.00 -15.99 6.35
C TYR A 184 -0.66 -16.84 5.28
N ILE A 185 0.06 -17.08 4.18
CA ILE A 185 -0.45 -17.73 2.97
C ILE A 185 0.34 -18.97 2.57
N GLY A 186 1.12 -19.51 3.48
CA GLY A 186 1.92 -20.72 3.30
C GLY A 186 3.35 -20.47 2.84
N ARG A 187 4.18 -21.51 2.88
CA ARG A 187 5.60 -21.49 2.46
C ARG A 187 6.42 -20.33 3.02
N LEU A 188 6.13 -19.88 4.24
CA LEU A 188 6.75 -18.74 4.92
C LEU A 188 6.45 -17.36 4.26
N TYR A 189 5.48 -17.28 3.36
CA TYR A 189 5.03 -16.02 2.78
C TYR A 189 3.87 -15.43 3.57
N ALA A 190 3.84 -14.12 3.61
CA ALA A 190 2.76 -13.35 4.22
C ALA A 190 2.41 -12.12 3.37
N ILE A 191 1.16 -11.69 3.49
CA ILE A 191 0.68 -10.37 3.14
C ILE A 191 0.63 -9.62 4.47
N HIS A 192 1.37 -8.51 4.61
CA HIS A 192 1.50 -7.85 5.89
C HIS A 192 1.69 -6.35 5.76
N GLY A 193 1.45 -5.60 6.83
CA GLY A 193 1.72 -4.19 6.91
C GLY A 193 3.20 -3.85 6.81
N THR A 194 3.56 -2.61 6.99
CA THR A 194 4.97 -2.17 7.00
C THR A 194 5.17 -0.94 7.86
N ASN A 195 6.37 -0.80 8.41
CA ASN A 195 6.85 0.44 9.02
C ASN A 195 7.58 1.36 8.02
N ALA A 196 7.65 0.95 6.73
CA ALA A 196 8.39 1.66 5.68
C ALA A 196 7.53 1.84 4.43
N ASN A 197 6.64 2.82 4.46
CA ASN A 197 5.64 3.09 3.40
C ASN A 197 6.27 3.37 2.03
N PHE A 198 7.48 3.96 1.99
CA PHE A 198 8.19 4.22 0.73
C PHE A 198 8.41 2.96 -0.12
N GLY A 199 8.38 1.78 0.47
CA GLY A 199 8.49 0.50 -0.25
C GLY A 199 7.22 0.05 -0.98
N ILE A 200 6.09 0.75 -0.84
CA ILE A 200 4.83 0.37 -1.50
C ILE A 200 4.85 0.84 -2.96
N GLY A 201 4.70 -0.13 -3.86
CA GLY A 201 4.92 0.05 -5.28
C GLY A 201 6.37 -0.21 -5.72
N LEU A 202 7.19 -0.83 -4.87
CA LEU A 202 8.60 -1.15 -5.17
C LEU A 202 8.94 -2.61 -4.87
N ARG A 203 10.08 -3.05 -5.41
CA ARG A 203 10.66 -4.39 -5.20
C ARG A 203 11.67 -4.33 -4.05
N VAL A 204 11.22 -4.48 -2.82
CA VAL A 204 12.03 -4.21 -1.62
C VAL A 204 11.97 -5.28 -0.53
N SER A 205 11.05 -6.26 -0.64
CA SER A 205 10.88 -7.27 0.40
C SER A 205 11.76 -8.50 0.18
N GLN A 206 11.76 -9.40 1.15
CA GLN A 206 12.39 -10.72 1.04
C GLN A 206 11.44 -11.77 0.42
N GLY A 207 10.45 -11.33 -0.36
CA GLY A 207 9.47 -12.16 -1.04
C GLY A 207 8.04 -11.96 -0.55
N CYS A 208 7.83 -11.52 0.67
CA CYS A 208 6.51 -11.20 1.21
C CYS A 208 5.87 -10.01 0.49
N ILE A 209 4.56 -9.93 0.58
CA ILE A 209 3.74 -8.87 0.00
C ILE A 209 3.48 -7.83 1.09
N ARG A 210 3.91 -6.59 0.84
CA ARG A 210 3.76 -5.49 1.78
C ARG A 210 2.60 -4.59 1.40
N LEU A 211 1.84 -4.18 2.41
CA LEU A 211 0.77 -3.17 2.34
C LEU A 211 1.11 -2.00 3.27
N ARG A 212 0.49 -0.85 3.06
CA ARG A 212 0.39 0.16 4.12
C ARG A 212 -0.46 -0.41 5.27
N ASN A 213 -0.19 0.04 6.51
CA ASN A 213 -0.96 -0.37 7.68
C ASN A 213 -2.39 0.16 7.63
#